data_1ad440a4cb84f8329246bb6583500844
#
_entry.id   1ad440a4cb84f8329246bb6583500844
#
_cell.length_a   1.000
_cell.length_b   1.000
_cell.length_c   1.000
_cell.angle_alpha   90.00
_cell.angle_beta   90.00
_cell.angle_gamma   90.00
#
_symmetry.space_group_name_H-M   'P 1'
#
loop_
_entity.id
_entity.type
_entity.pdbx_description
1 polymer ?
#
loop_
_entity_poly.entity_id
_entity_poly.type
_entity_poly.pdbx_seq_one_letter_code
_entity_poly.pdbx_strand_id
1 'polypeptide(L)'
;MWNLIHELIKQGLHVEVICEETFGEFDSKIVIHRVSKSRPKPRWKSMRRFRQLVTQYVNDNFKRRHALIHSHERSNCHHLTTFHGPPIKSPKTFLRSLLISRRISAWEQMEKDELLSSSTTQILAVSTIVKNQLLDLYPEVSGKQINIAHPGIHPQPIGRSEYNKNPKLPKKFVFVGKEWRRKGLDLAIEILEALQNQWTLDVFGPSREDLPLRFVTHPLVNIAGWKETIPWEEYEVLIHPARKEPFGMVVAEARYHGVKVLTSSKVGSVELGFRDLVALEPESPICEWVKALERLTADGDKRLSDCLWTWSDLASLHKSTFYPIASRELTKSK
;
A
#
# COMPACT_ATOMS: atom_id res chain seq x y z
N MET A 1 -3.04 -4.38 8.14
CA MET A 1 -2.51 -5.11 9.32
C MET A 1 -3.60 -5.90 10.03
N TRP A 2 -4.72 -5.31 10.46
CA TRP A 2 -5.81 -6.04 11.15
C TRP A 2 -6.27 -7.29 10.41
N ASN A 3 -6.46 -7.21 9.11
CA ASN A 3 -6.88 -8.33 8.27
C ASN A 3 -5.91 -9.52 8.36
N LEU A 4 -4.60 -9.25 8.31
CA LEU A 4 -3.59 -10.30 8.49
C LEU A 4 -3.68 -10.91 9.90
N ILE A 5 -3.83 -10.11 10.94
CA ILE A 5 -3.94 -10.59 12.33
C ILE A 5 -5.14 -11.52 12.47
N HIS A 6 -6.31 -11.12 11.98
CA HIS A 6 -7.51 -11.94 12.02
C HIS A 6 -7.33 -13.29 11.30
N GLU A 7 -6.71 -13.28 10.13
CA GLU A 7 -6.47 -14.53 9.39
C GLU A 7 -5.43 -15.43 10.08
N LEU A 8 -4.39 -14.87 10.69
CA LEU A 8 -3.43 -15.64 11.48
C LEU A 8 -4.10 -16.33 12.68
N ILE A 9 -5.00 -15.64 13.36
CA ILE A 9 -5.77 -16.23 14.49
C ILE A 9 -6.71 -17.31 14.00
N LYS A 10 -7.42 -17.10 12.89
CA LYS A 10 -8.26 -18.15 12.28
C LYS A 10 -7.45 -19.40 11.93
N GLN A 11 -6.18 -19.22 11.56
CA GLN A 11 -5.26 -20.31 11.27
C GLN A 11 -4.58 -20.90 12.52
N GLY A 12 -5.01 -20.51 13.72
CA GLY A 12 -4.61 -21.09 15.01
C GLY A 12 -3.32 -20.52 15.60
N LEU A 13 -2.84 -19.35 15.14
CA LEU A 13 -1.70 -18.68 15.77
C LEU A 13 -2.16 -17.86 16.98
N HIS A 14 -1.36 -17.88 18.05
CA HIS A 14 -1.52 -16.94 19.15
C HIS A 14 -0.86 -15.61 18.78
N VAL A 15 -1.64 -14.54 18.79
CA VAL A 15 -1.18 -13.21 18.37
C VAL A 15 -1.40 -12.19 19.49
N GLU A 16 -0.34 -11.50 19.85
CA GLU A 16 -0.37 -10.37 20.79
C GLU A 16 0.02 -9.10 20.01
N VAL A 17 -0.69 -7.99 20.24
CA VAL A 17 -0.49 -6.74 19.52
C VAL A 17 0.00 -5.63 20.44
N ILE A 18 1.14 -5.03 20.13
CA ILE A 18 1.66 -3.86 20.83
C ILE A 18 1.36 -2.62 19.99
N CYS A 19 0.58 -1.68 20.52
CA CYS A 19 0.15 -0.48 19.79
C CYS A 19 -0.05 0.73 20.71
N GLU A 20 -0.23 1.92 20.12
CA GLU A 20 -0.63 3.13 20.85
C GLU A 20 -2.13 3.13 21.14
N GLU A 21 -2.94 2.85 20.12
CA GLU A 21 -4.41 2.87 20.17
C GLU A 21 -5.01 1.85 19.22
N THR A 22 -6.23 1.46 19.51
CA THR A 22 -7.06 0.61 18.66
C THR A 22 -8.39 1.31 18.40
N PHE A 23 -8.95 1.11 17.21
CA PHE A 23 -10.24 1.63 16.79
C PHE A 23 -11.11 0.47 16.32
N GLY A 24 -12.40 0.52 16.61
CA GLY A 24 -13.38 -0.50 16.26
C GLY A 24 -13.35 -1.72 17.18
N GLU A 25 -14.12 -2.71 16.80
CA GLU A 25 -14.20 -3.99 17.49
C GLU A 25 -13.11 -4.94 17.00
N PHE A 26 -12.62 -5.80 17.88
CA PHE A 26 -11.60 -6.80 17.57
C PHE A 26 -11.92 -8.12 18.26
N ASP A 27 -11.42 -9.22 17.69
CA ASP A 27 -11.60 -10.58 18.22
C ASP A 27 -11.07 -10.64 19.66
N SER A 28 -11.86 -11.21 20.58
CA SER A 28 -11.49 -11.39 22.00
C SER A 28 -10.24 -12.25 22.19
N LYS A 29 -9.84 -13.01 21.18
CA LYS A 29 -8.60 -13.81 21.19
C LYS A 29 -7.33 -12.96 20.99
N ILE A 30 -7.47 -11.68 20.64
CA ILE A 30 -6.32 -10.79 20.46
C ILE A 30 -5.95 -10.15 21.80
N VAL A 31 -4.75 -10.41 22.27
CA VAL A 31 -4.20 -9.70 23.44
C VAL A 31 -3.59 -8.38 23.00
N ILE A 32 -4.09 -7.27 23.54
CA ILE A 32 -3.65 -5.92 23.14
C ILE A 32 -2.87 -5.26 24.27
N HIS A 33 -1.63 -4.89 23.99
CA HIS A 33 -0.74 -4.15 24.87
C HIS A 33 -0.62 -2.70 24.41
N ARG A 34 -1.19 -1.77 25.18
CA ARG A 34 -1.09 -0.32 24.89
C ARG A 34 0.10 0.28 25.60
N VAL A 35 1.09 0.78 24.85
CA VAL A 35 2.34 1.32 25.41
C VAL A 35 2.38 2.84 25.46
N SER A 36 1.50 3.55 24.79
CA SER A 36 1.40 5.02 24.88
C SER A 36 -0.06 5.46 24.63
N LYS A 37 -0.49 6.43 25.44
CA LYS A 37 -1.82 7.07 25.29
C LYS A 37 -1.75 8.46 24.66
N SER A 38 -0.55 8.99 24.46
CA SER A 38 -0.36 10.35 23.96
C SER A 38 0.50 10.38 22.69
N ARG A 39 0.06 11.16 21.71
CA ARG A 39 0.79 11.38 20.45
C ARG A 39 1.40 12.78 20.45
N PRO A 40 2.65 12.99 20.92
CA PRO A 40 3.29 14.29 20.87
C PRO A 40 3.45 14.75 19.41
N LYS A 41 3.14 16.00 19.12
CA LYS A 41 3.41 16.63 17.82
C LYS A 41 4.84 17.17 17.81
N PRO A 42 5.54 17.13 16.68
CA PRO A 42 5.19 16.57 15.37
C PRO A 42 5.32 15.03 15.30
N ARG A 43 4.72 14.39 14.30
CA ARG A 43 4.61 12.92 14.14
C ARG A 43 5.94 12.16 14.27
N TRP A 44 7.07 12.71 13.81
CA TRP A 44 8.38 12.05 13.96
C TRP A 44 8.82 11.90 15.43
N LYS A 45 8.49 12.86 16.31
CA LYS A 45 8.75 12.76 17.75
C LYS A 45 7.85 11.69 18.39
N SER A 46 6.58 11.65 17.99
CA SER A 46 5.64 10.63 18.42
C SER A 46 6.14 9.23 18.05
N MET A 47 6.54 9.01 16.81
CA MET A 47 7.07 7.73 16.35
C MET A 47 8.34 7.33 17.08
N ARG A 48 9.26 8.28 17.30
CA ARG A 48 10.49 8.02 18.09
C ARG A 48 10.17 7.59 19.52
N ARG A 49 9.19 8.25 20.14
CA ARG A 49 8.75 7.88 21.51
C ARG A 49 8.09 6.50 21.52
N PHE A 50 7.17 6.25 20.61
CA PHE A 50 6.51 4.94 20.47
C PHE A 50 7.56 3.82 20.34
N ARG A 51 8.52 3.99 19.44
CA ARG A 51 9.62 3.05 19.26
C ARG A 51 10.39 2.76 20.56
N GLN A 52 10.72 3.78 21.34
CA GLN A 52 11.41 3.62 22.62
C GLN A 52 10.55 2.81 23.61
N LEU A 53 9.26 3.14 23.72
CA LEU A 53 8.32 2.45 24.61
C LEU A 53 8.11 0.99 24.19
N VAL A 54 7.96 0.73 22.90
CA VAL A 54 7.84 -0.65 22.39
C VAL A 54 9.09 -1.45 22.67
N THR A 55 10.29 -0.87 22.44
CA THR A 55 11.55 -1.55 22.70
C THR A 55 11.69 -1.92 24.18
N GLN A 56 11.39 -0.99 25.06
CA GLN A 56 11.40 -1.25 26.51
C GLN A 56 10.38 -2.33 26.87
N TYR A 57 9.16 -2.20 26.41
CA TYR A 57 8.08 -3.16 26.69
C TYR A 57 8.41 -4.59 26.21
N VAL A 58 8.98 -4.71 25.01
CA VAL A 58 9.42 -6.00 24.46
C VAL A 58 10.54 -6.60 25.30
N ASN A 59 11.53 -5.81 25.70
CA ASN A 59 12.62 -6.30 26.55
C ASN A 59 12.13 -6.80 27.90
N ASP A 60 11.20 -6.09 28.52
CA ASP A 60 10.69 -6.40 29.87
C ASP A 60 9.76 -7.63 29.86
N ASN A 61 8.94 -7.80 28.81
CA ASN A 61 7.84 -8.76 28.83
C ASN A 61 8.02 -9.97 27.87
N PHE A 62 8.79 -9.81 26.77
CA PHE A 62 8.85 -10.81 25.71
C PHE A 62 10.23 -11.46 25.53
N LYS A 63 11.31 -10.86 25.99
CA LYS A 63 12.66 -11.39 25.81
C LYS A 63 12.83 -12.81 26.35
N ARG A 64 12.16 -13.14 27.46
CA ARG A 64 12.21 -14.47 28.08
C ARG A 64 11.20 -15.48 27.51
N ARG A 65 10.21 -14.99 26.73
CA ARG A 65 9.11 -15.81 26.21
C ARG A 65 9.40 -16.44 24.86
N HIS A 66 10.58 -16.17 24.27
CA HIS A 66 10.94 -16.60 22.91
C HIS A 66 9.90 -16.23 21.84
N ALA A 67 9.19 -15.12 22.04
CA ALA A 67 8.20 -14.65 21.11
C ALA A 67 8.83 -14.12 19.83
N LEU A 68 8.24 -14.46 18.70
CA LEU A 68 8.60 -13.87 17.43
C LEU A 68 7.97 -12.47 17.32
N ILE A 69 8.80 -11.45 17.12
CA ILE A 69 8.35 -10.06 17.00
C ILE A 69 8.29 -9.69 15.53
N HIS A 70 7.10 -9.39 15.05
CA HIS A 70 6.84 -8.90 13.70
C HIS A 70 6.44 -7.42 13.74
N SER A 71 7.19 -6.55 13.07
CA SER A 71 6.90 -5.13 13.01
C SER A 71 6.23 -4.73 11.71
N HIS A 72 5.26 -3.81 11.81
CA HIS A 72 4.66 -3.09 10.67
C HIS A 72 4.94 -1.59 10.75
N GLU A 73 5.74 -1.19 11.73
CA GLU A 73 6.14 0.19 12.00
C GLU A 73 7.66 0.27 12.22
N ARG A 74 8.19 1.47 12.30
CA ARG A 74 9.65 1.72 12.40
C ARG A 74 10.20 1.40 13.79
N SER A 75 10.16 0.13 14.21
CA SER A 75 10.77 -0.35 15.44
C SER A 75 12.23 -0.78 15.22
N ASN A 76 12.92 -1.26 16.25
CA ASN A 76 14.28 -1.80 16.18
C ASN A 76 14.49 -3.00 17.10
N CYS A 77 13.40 -3.59 17.60
CA CYS A 77 13.41 -4.76 18.48
C CYS A 77 12.71 -5.97 17.86
N HIS A 78 12.41 -5.92 16.57
CA HIS A 78 11.73 -6.97 15.84
C HIS A 78 12.70 -7.97 15.18
N HIS A 79 12.20 -9.16 14.88
CA HIS A 79 12.92 -10.20 14.15
C HIS A 79 12.61 -10.15 12.65
N LEU A 80 11.37 -9.80 12.29
CA LEU A 80 11.00 -9.49 10.92
C LEU A 80 10.19 -8.19 10.85
N THR A 81 10.28 -7.50 9.73
CA THR A 81 9.49 -6.28 9.46
C THR A 81 8.81 -6.36 8.10
N THR A 82 7.55 -5.89 8.01
CA THR A 82 6.88 -5.66 6.74
C THR A 82 7.01 -4.19 6.35
N PHE A 83 7.71 -3.94 5.26
CA PHE A 83 7.98 -2.60 4.77
C PHE A 83 6.92 -2.17 3.76
N HIS A 84 6.01 -1.28 4.20
CA HIS A 84 4.80 -0.88 3.47
C HIS A 84 4.95 0.33 2.56
N GLY A 85 5.89 1.20 2.86
CA GLY A 85 6.01 2.50 2.20
C GLY A 85 7.14 2.56 1.19
N PRO A 86 7.18 3.64 0.38
CA PRO A 86 8.41 3.95 -0.31
C PRO A 86 9.47 4.34 0.71
N PRO A 87 10.76 3.98 0.49
CA PRO A 87 11.82 4.43 1.36
C PRO A 87 11.84 5.96 1.50
N ILE A 88 12.12 6.44 2.71
CA ILE A 88 12.25 7.88 2.99
C ILE A 88 13.59 8.38 2.49
N LYS A 89 14.64 7.57 2.70
CA LYS A 89 15.95 7.83 2.09
C LYS A 89 15.79 7.95 0.59
N SER A 90 16.40 8.94 0.01
CA SER A 90 16.47 9.10 -1.44
C SER A 90 17.90 9.39 -1.86
N PRO A 91 18.26 9.19 -3.15
CA PRO A 91 19.58 9.52 -3.63
C PRO A 91 19.97 10.94 -3.23
N LYS A 92 21.13 11.10 -2.61
CA LYS A 92 21.61 12.40 -2.14
C LYS A 92 22.16 13.17 -3.33
N THR A 93 21.50 14.27 -3.69
CA THR A 93 22.16 15.33 -4.46
C THR A 93 22.97 16.20 -3.49
N PHE A 94 24.06 16.81 -3.95
CA PHE A 94 24.92 17.71 -3.14
C PHE A 94 24.11 18.79 -2.43
N LEU A 95 23.19 19.46 -3.14
CA LEU A 95 22.29 20.48 -2.61
C LEU A 95 21.34 19.93 -1.51
N ARG A 96 20.88 18.71 -1.64
CA ARG A 96 20.00 18.08 -0.65
C ARG A 96 20.74 17.73 0.64
N SER A 97 22.01 17.36 0.58
CA SER A 97 22.81 17.06 1.76
C SER A 97 22.97 18.26 2.71
N LEU A 98 22.96 19.47 2.14
CA LEU A 98 23.05 20.72 2.90
C LEU A 98 21.73 21.17 3.52
N LEU A 99 20.58 20.69 2.98
CA LEU A 99 19.24 21.15 3.36
C LEU A 99 18.39 20.11 4.09
N ILE A 100 18.97 18.97 4.51
CA ILE A 100 18.24 17.93 5.24
C ILE A 100 17.76 18.48 6.60
N SER A 101 16.46 18.64 6.73
CA SER A 101 15.85 19.05 8.00
C SER A 101 16.02 17.96 9.07
N ARG A 102 16.10 18.38 10.36
CA ARG A 102 16.13 17.45 11.51
C ARG A 102 15.01 16.40 11.44
N ARG A 103 13.87 16.76 10.86
CA ARG A 103 12.73 15.86 10.66
C ARG A 103 13.07 14.73 9.67
N ILE A 104 13.61 15.05 8.52
CA ILE A 104 13.97 14.06 7.48
C ILE A 104 15.07 13.15 8.02
N SER A 105 16.11 13.71 8.62
CA SER A 105 17.19 12.94 9.25
C SER A 105 16.68 11.96 10.32
N ALA A 106 15.72 12.38 11.14
CA ALA A 106 15.13 11.51 12.15
C ALA A 106 14.35 10.33 11.53
N TRP A 107 13.62 10.57 10.46
CA TRP A 107 12.90 9.52 9.73
C TRP A 107 13.86 8.56 9.03
N GLU A 108 14.89 9.07 8.33
CA GLU A 108 15.92 8.25 7.67
C GLU A 108 16.66 7.38 8.70
N GLN A 109 16.97 7.93 9.89
CA GLN A 109 17.60 7.15 10.95
C GLN A 109 16.67 6.04 11.47
N MET A 110 15.39 6.34 11.70
CA MET A 110 14.43 5.32 12.15
C MET A 110 14.24 4.22 11.10
N GLU A 111 14.23 4.57 9.81
CA GLU A 111 14.16 3.62 8.70
C GLU A 111 15.43 2.75 8.64
N LYS A 112 16.60 3.35 8.77
CA LYS A 112 17.86 2.64 8.82
C LYS A 112 17.90 1.63 9.98
N ASP A 113 17.49 2.07 11.16
CA ASP A 113 17.48 1.21 12.35
C ASP A 113 16.45 0.08 12.24
N GLU A 114 15.30 0.31 11.61
CA GLU A 114 14.32 -0.74 11.31
C GLU A 114 14.93 -1.84 10.44
N LEU A 115 15.62 -1.45 9.38
CA LEU A 115 16.18 -2.37 8.40
C LEU A 115 17.46 -3.07 8.87
N LEU A 116 18.31 -2.37 9.62
CA LEU A 116 19.68 -2.81 9.95
C LEU A 116 19.88 -3.21 11.41
N SER A 117 18.82 -3.22 12.25
CA SER A 117 18.92 -3.73 13.61
C SER A 117 19.53 -5.14 13.61
N SER A 118 20.36 -5.44 14.61
CA SER A 118 20.94 -6.77 14.78
C SER A 118 19.88 -7.87 15.02
N SER A 119 18.73 -7.50 15.60
CA SER A 119 17.61 -8.41 15.79
C SER A 119 16.81 -8.69 14.51
N THR A 120 16.89 -7.82 13.50
CA THR A 120 16.15 -7.98 12.24
C THR A 120 16.83 -9.00 11.36
N THR A 121 16.22 -10.16 11.21
CA THR A 121 16.72 -11.27 10.35
C THR A 121 16.06 -11.28 8.99
N GLN A 122 14.83 -10.77 8.88
CA GLN A 122 14.04 -10.82 7.66
C GLN A 122 13.28 -9.50 7.41
N ILE A 123 13.27 -9.11 6.14
CA ILE A 123 12.51 -7.95 5.64
C ILE A 123 11.48 -8.44 4.63
N LEU A 124 10.23 -8.09 4.82
CA LEU A 124 9.14 -8.39 3.90
C LEU A 124 8.78 -7.11 3.14
N ALA A 125 9.15 -7.05 1.87
CA ALA A 125 8.78 -5.95 0.99
C ALA A 125 7.39 -6.20 0.38
N VAL A 126 6.54 -5.17 0.31
CA VAL A 126 5.18 -5.32 -0.25
C VAL A 126 5.16 -5.49 -1.77
N SER A 127 6.28 -5.28 -2.46
CA SER A 127 6.44 -5.49 -3.90
C SER A 127 7.91 -5.56 -4.31
N THR A 128 8.17 -6.04 -5.53
CA THR A 128 9.51 -6.02 -6.14
C THR A 128 10.07 -4.61 -6.27
N ILE A 129 9.21 -3.62 -6.57
CA ILE A 129 9.61 -2.20 -6.63
C ILE A 129 10.21 -1.77 -5.28
N VAL A 130 9.53 -2.08 -4.18
CA VAL A 130 10.00 -1.73 -2.84
C VAL A 130 11.27 -2.49 -2.49
N LYS A 131 11.34 -3.80 -2.79
CA LYS A 131 12.54 -4.62 -2.58
C LYS A 131 13.76 -4.01 -3.29
N ASN A 132 13.64 -3.68 -4.57
CA ASN A 132 14.74 -3.12 -5.35
C ASN A 132 15.16 -1.74 -4.81
N GLN A 133 14.20 -0.89 -4.45
CA GLN A 133 14.49 0.41 -3.81
C GLN A 133 15.24 0.25 -2.48
N LEU A 134 14.92 -0.76 -1.68
CA LEU A 134 15.64 -1.04 -0.44
C LEU A 134 17.08 -1.48 -0.71
N LEU A 135 17.32 -2.36 -1.67
CA LEU A 135 18.65 -2.81 -2.06
C LEU A 135 19.51 -1.66 -2.60
N ASP A 136 18.92 -0.78 -3.41
CA ASP A 136 19.63 0.36 -4.00
C ASP A 136 20.01 1.42 -2.94
N LEU A 137 19.12 1.68 -1.99
CA LEU A 137 19.30 2.75 -1.00
C LEU A 137 20.05 2.28 0.26
N TYR A 138 19.95 1.01 0.58
CA TYR A 138 20.57 0.37 1.75
C TYR A 138 21.29 -0.91 1.33
N PRO A 139 22.45 -0.83 0.65
CA PRO A 139 23.18 -2.02 0.22
C PRO A 139 23.50 -3.01 1.36
N GLU A 140 23.60 -2.48 2.58
CA GLU A 140 23.84 -3.27 3.81
C GLU A 140 22.73 -4.30 4.09
N VAL A 141 21.52 -4.12 3.56
CA VAL A 141 20.43 -5.10 3.73
C VAL A 141 20.63 -6.37 2.88
N SER A 142 21.58 -6.37 1.93
CA SER A 142 21.88 -7.54 1.09
C SER A 142 22.31 -8.77 1.90
N GLY A 143 22.85 -8.56 3.11
CA GLY A 143 23.17 -9.64 4.06
C GLY A 143 21.96 -10.21 4.81
N LYS A 144 20.75 -9.65 4.62
CA LYS A 144 19.50 -10.10 5.26
C LYS A 144 18.60 -10.80 4.24
N GLN A 145 17.66 -11.60 4.74
CA GLN A 145 16.63 -12.17 3.88
C GLN A 145 15.57 -11.12 3.52
N ILE A 146 15.47 -10.77 2.24
CA ILE A 146 14.44 -9.88 1.73
C ILE A 146 13.48 -10.66 0.85
N ASN A 147 12.27 -10.86 1.35
CA ASN A 147 11.20 -11.57 0.64
C ASN A 147 10.09 -10.60 0.22
N ILE A 148 9.30 -11.01 -0.75
CA ILE A 148 8.11 -10.25 -1.17
C ILE A 148 6.90 -10.82 -0.44
N ALA A 149 6.12 -9.94 0.18
CA ALA A 149 4.87 -10.25 0.86
C ALA A 149 3.78 -9.28 0.39
N HIS A 150 3.12 -9.62 -0.72
CA HIS A 150 2.03 -8.82 -1.25
C HIS A 150 0.89 -8.72 -0.24
N PRO A 151 0.34 -7.52 0.01
CA PRO A 151 -0.88 -7.39 0.80
C PRO A 151 -2.02 -8.19 0.17
N GLY A 152 -2.79 -8.87 1.01
CA GLY A 152 -3.99 -9.56 0.58
C GLY A 152 -5.16 -8.60 0.37
N ILE A 153 -6.17 -9.03 -0.34
CA ILE A 153 -7.46 -8.35 -0.46
C ILE A 153 -8.56 -9.14 0.25
N HIS A 154 -9.64 -8.44 0.61
CA HIS A 154 -10.83 -9.10 1.09
C HIS A 154 -11.69 -9.54 -0.11
N PRO A 155 -12.05 -10.84 -0.18
CA PRO A 155 -13.08 -11.25 -1.09
C PRO A 155 -14.42 -10.66 -0.60
N GLN A 156 -14.84 -9.57 -1.23
CA GLN A 156 -16.19 -9.04 -1.06
C GLN A 156 -17.14 -9.82 -1.99
N PRO A 157 -18.39 -10.05 -1.63
CA PRO A 157 -19.35 -10.58 -2.58
C PRO A 157 -19.38 -9.65 -3.80
N ILE A 158 -19.03 -10.19 -4.96
CA ILE A 158 -19.16 -9.44 -6.21
C ILE A 158 -20.65 -9.27 -6.41
N GLY A 159 -21.18 -8.10 -6.13
CA GLY A 159 -22.50 -7.73 -6.57
C GLY A 159 -22.51 -7.89 -8.10
N ARG A 160 -23.31 -8.82 -8.62
CA ARG A 160 -23.62 -8.86 -10.05
C ARG A 160 -24.46 -7.64 -10.36
N SER A 161 -23.83 -6.47 -10.39
CA SER A 161 -24.46 -5.31 -10.99
C SER A 161 -24.46 -5.54 -12.49
N GLU A 162 -25.63 -5.64 -13.05
CA GLU A 162 -25.82 -5.34 -14.46
C GLU A 162 -25.46 -3.87 -14.63
N TYR A 163 -24.19 -3.60 -14.92
CA TYR A 163 -23.75 -2.27 -15.34
C TYR A 163 -24.68 -1.84 -16.47
N ASN A 164 -25.47 -0.80 -16.19
CA ASN A 164 -26.51 -0.34 -17.08
C ASN A 164 -25.86 0.22 -18.34
N LYS A 165 -25.68 -0.67 -19.36
CA LYS A 165 -25.06 -0.38 -20.66
C LYS A 165 -26.00 0.49 -21.50
N ASN A 166 -26.33 1.67 -21.00
CA ASN A 166 -26.93 2.64 -21.87
C ASN A 166 -25.82 3.26 -22.73
N PRO A 167 -25.71 2.90 -24.04
CA PRO A 167 -24.66 3.41 -24.91
C PRO A 167 -24.71 4.92 -25.13
N LYS A 168 -25.76 5.57 -24.66
CA LYS A 168 -25.94 7.03 -24.72
C LYS A 168 -25.32 7.77 -23.54
N LEU A 169 -24.94 7.07 -22.47
CA LEU A 169 -24.27 7.70 -21.32
C LEU A 169 -22.76 7.68 -21.50
N PRO A 170 -22.05 8.73 -21.08
CA PRO A 170 -20.58 8.73 -21.08
C PRO A 170 -20.05 7.59 -20.21
N LYS A 171 -18.95 6.97 -20.66
CA LYS A 171 -18.22 5.99 -19.88
C LYS A 171 -17.61 6.64 -18.64
N LYS A 172 -17.44 5.87 -17.56
CA LYS A 172 -16.96 6.41 -16.29
C LYS A 172 -15.59 5.87 -15.91
N PHE A 173 -14.68 6.79 -15.66
CA PHE A 173 -13.46 6.53 -14.89
C PHE A 173 -13.71 6.65 -13.38
N VAL A 174 -12.90 5.92 -12.63
CA VAL A 174 -12.72 6.18 -11.20
C VAL A 174 -11.25 6.41 -10.90
N PHE A 175 -10.98 7.41 -10.05
CA PHE A 175 -9.67 7.65 -9.41
C PHE A 175 -9.83 7.55 -7.90
N VAL A 176 -8.92 6.82 -7.23
CA VAL A 176 -8.99 6.63 -5.78
C VAL A 176 -7.64 6.93 -5.13
N GLY A 177 -7.63 7.93 -4.24
CA GLY A 177 -6.45 8.20 -3.43
C GLY A 177 -6.27 9.63 -2.96
N LYS A 178 -5.98 9.80 -1.67
CA LYS A 178 -5.85 11.12 -1.01
C LYS A 178 -4.65 11.94 -1.53
N GLU A 179 -3.50 11.29 -1.75
CA GLU A 179 -2.26 11.96 -2.20
C GLU A 179 -2.27 12.17 -3.72
N TRP A 180 -3.16 13.01 -4.19
CA TRP A 180 -3.50 13.17 -5.59
C TRP A 180 -2.30 13.41 -6.53
N ARG A 181 -1.30 14.20 -6.11
CA ARG A 181 -0.08 14.45 -6.91
C ARG A 181 0.77 13.20 -7.10
N ARG A 182 1.00 12.46 -6.02
CA ARG A 182 1.78 11.23 -6.06
C ARG A 182 1.06 10.14 -6.87
N LYS A 183 -0.26 10.11 -6.78
CA LYS A 183 -1.11 9.14 -7.45
C LYS A 183 -1.52 9.55 -8.87
N GLY A 184 -1.11 10.75 -9.35
CA GLY A 184 -1.22 11.16 -10.74
C GLY A 184 -2.61 11.63 -11.17
N LEU A 185 -3.39 12.27 -10.28
CA LEU A 185 -4.70 12.82 -10.66
C LEU A 185 -4.60 13.88 -11.78
N ASP A 186 -3.55 14.67 -11.76
CA ASP A 186 -3.27 15.63 -12.83
C ASP A 186 -3.13 14.93 -14.19
N LEU A 187 -2.33 13.87 -14.28
CA LEU A 187 -2.18 13.06 -15.50
C LEU A 187 -3.51 12.36 -15.87
N ALA A 188 -4.28 11.90 -14.89
CA ALA A 188 -5.61 11.31 -15.16
C ALA A 188 -6.57 12.31 -15.81
N ILE A 189 -6.52 13.59 -15.38
CA ILE A 189 -7.33 14.66 -15.97
C ILE A 189 -6.82 15.02 -17.37
N GLU A 190 -5.52 15.10 -17.62
CA GLU A 190 -4.96 15.34 -18.95
C GLU A 190 -5.36 14.23 -19.95
N ILE A 191 -5.37 12.97 -19.50
CA ILE A 191 -5.88 11.84 -20.31
C ILE A 191 -7.38 12.02 -20.59
N LEU A 192 -8.18 12.39 -19.59
CA LEU A 192 -9.61 12.65 -19.74
C LEU A 192 -9.89 13.75 -20.79
N GLU A 193 -9.17 14.85 -20.71
CA GLU A 193 -9.28 15.98 -21.64
C GLU A 193 -9.00 15.55 -23.10
N ALA A 194 -8.07 14.64 -23.33
CA ALA A 194 -7.72 14.13 -24.64
C ALA A 194 -8.81 13.23 -25.26
N LEU A 195 -9.79 12.77 -24.49
CA LEU A 195 -10.85 11.83 -24.92
C LEU A 195 -12.13 12.51 -25.43
N GLN A 196 -12.11 13.81 -25.69
CA GLN A 196 -13.20 14.54 -26.37
C GLN A 196 -14.60 14.32 -25.76
N ASN A 197 -14.73 14.45 -24.46
CA ASN A 197 -15.99 14.33 -23.72
C ASN A 197 -16.70 12.96 -23.77
N GLN A 198 -16.04 11.90 -24.17
CA GLN A 198 -16.62 10.56 -24.17
C GLN A 198 -16.64 9.90 -22.79
N TRP A 199 -15.90 10.46 -21.83
CA TRP A 199 -15.70 9.95 -20.49
C TRP A 199 -15.95 11.01 -19.43
N THR A 200 -16.29 10.53 -18.23
CA THR A 200 -16.33 11.33 -17.00
C THR A 200 -15.42 10.70 -15.95
N LEU A 201 -14.99 11.46 -14.94
CA LEU A 201 -14.09 11.00 -13.89
C LEU A 201 -14.67 11.31 -12.51
N ASP A 202 -14.90 10.27 -11.73
CA ASP A 202 -15.19 10.40 -10.29
C ASP A 202 -13.90 10.23 -9.47
N VAL A 203 -13.64 11.18 -8.56
CA VAL A 203 -12.43 11.27 -7.75
C VAL A 203 -12.76 11.02 -6.28
N PHE A 204 -12.26 9.91 -5.74
CA PHE A 204 -12.41 9.55 -4.33
C PHE A 204 -11.11 9.79 -3.56
N GLY A 205 -11.22 10.34 -2.36
CA GLY A 205 -10.12 10.49 -1.40
C GLY A 205 -9.76 11.93 -1.05
N PRO A 206 -9.40 12.83 -1.99
CA PRO A 206 -9.14 14.21 -1.65
C PRO A 206 -10.42 14.99 -1.45
N SER A 207 -10.41 15.98 -0.56
CA SER A 207 -11.48 16.95 -0.45
C SER A 207 -11.34 18.03 -1.54
N ARG A 208 -12.40 18.80 -1.80
CA ARG A 208 -12.36 19.87 -2.81
C ARG A 208 -11.32 20.93 -2.45
N GLU A 209 -11.14 21.20 -1.16
CA GLU A 209 -10.19 22.19 -0.64
C GLU A 209 -8.72 21.77 -0.81
N ASP A 210 -8.46 20.46 -0.92
CA ASP A 210 -7.11 19.90 -1.13
C ASP A 210 -6.65 19.98 -2.60
N LEU A 211 -7.56 20.36 -3.51
CA LEU A 211 -7.36 20.30 -4.97
C LEU A 211 -7.24 21.68 -5.60
N PRO A 212 -6.48 21.81 -6.70
CA PRO A 212 -6.49 23.00 -7.53
C PRO A 212 -7.90 23.34 -8.05
N LEU A 213 -8.25 24.63 -8.09
CA LEU A 213 -9.57 25.08 -8.55
C LEU A 213 -9.93 24.52 -9.94
N ARG A 214 -8.95 24.46 -10.87
CA ARG A 214 -9.15 23.92 -12.22
C ARG A 214 -9.64 22.46 -12.23
N PHE A 215 -9.32 21.64 -11.21
CA PHE A 215 -9.82 20.27 -11.10
C PHE A 215 -11.24 20.23 -10.54
N VAL A 216 -11.50 21.11 -9.56
CA VAL A 216 -12.80 21.20 -8.88
C VAL A 216 -13.90 21.75 -9.79
N THR A 217 -13.54 22.62 -10.73
CA THR A 217 -14.46 23.27 -11.68
C THR A 217 -14.50 22.59 -13.05
N HIS A 218 -13.73 21.51 -13.24
CA HIS A 218 -13.70 20.81 -14.52
C HIS A 218 -15.04 20.11 -14.79
N PRO A 219 -15.70 20.34 -15.96
CA PRO A 219 -17.06 19.89 -16.22
C PRO A 219 -17.23 18.37 -16.25
N LEU A 220 -16.16 17.61 -16.53
CA LEU A 220 -16.17 16.14 -16.61
C LEU A 220 -15.64 15.46 -15.35
N VAL A 221 -15.27 16.23 -14.30
CA VAL A 221 -14.69 15.71 -13.06
C VAL A 221 -15.63 15.95 -11.90
N ASN A 222 -15.99 14.88 -11.21
CA ASN A 222 -16.75 14.93 -9.97
C ASN A 222 -15.88 14.57 -8.78
N ILE A 223 -15.74 15.48 -7.82
CA ILE A 223 -15.00 15.28 -6.58
C ILE A 223 -15.93 14.68 -5.53
N ALA A 224 -15.89 13.38 -5.37
CA ALA A 224 -16.73 12.63 -4.43
C ALA A 224 -16.20 12.66 -2.98
N GLY A 225 -14.94 13.08 -2.78
CA GLY A 225 -14.30 13.10 -1.47
C GLY A 225 -14.00 11.70 -0.92
N TRP A 226 -13.78 11.59 0.39
CA TRP A 226 -13.53 10.29 1.02
C TRP A 226 -14.83 9.49 1.17
N LYS A 227 -14.77 8.22 0.81
CA LYS A 227 -15.84 7.23 1.02
C LYS A 227 -15.25 5.98 1.61
N GLU A 228 -16.01 5.31 2.47
CA GLU A 228 -15.62 4.03 3.07
C GLU A 228 -15.61 2.90 2.02
N THR A 229 -16.59 2.92 1.13
CA THR A 229 -16.75 1.95 0.04
C THR A 229 -16.82 2.67 -1.30
N ILE A 230 -16.25 2.05 -2.33
CA ILE A 230 -16.31 2.53 -3.71
C ILE A 230 -17.36 1.68 -4.44
N PRO A 231 -18.33 2.28 -5.14
CA PRO A 231 -19.32 1.57 -5.95
C PRO A 231 -18.67 1.10 -7.27
N TRP A 232 -17.80 0.09 -7.19
CA TRP A 232 -16.98 -0.38 -8.32
C TRP A 232 -17.82 -0.76 -9.56
N GLU A 233 -19.04 -1.19 -9.36
CA GLU A 233 -19.98 -1.56 -10.40
C GLU A 233 -20.36 -0.39 -11.32
N GLU A 234 -20.20 0.84 -10.89
CA GLU A 234 -20.51 2.03 -11.68
C GLU A 234 -19.41 2.41 -12.68
N TYR A 235 -18.22 1.81 -12.57
CA TYR A 235 -17.04 2.24 -13.32
C TYR A 235 -16.57 1.20 -14.33
N GLU A 236 -16.15 1.67 -15.51
CA GLU A 236 -15.55 0.83 -16.52
C GLU A 236 -14.04 0.67 -16.31
N VAL A 237 -13.36 1.75 -15.93
CA VAL A 237 -11.90 1.78 -15.78
C VAL A 237 -11.48 2.53 -14.51
N LEU A 238 -10.62 1.90 -13.72
CA LEU A 238 -9.79 2.60 -12.74
C LEU A 238 -8.61 3.25 -13.49
N ILE A 239 -8.50 4.58 -13.39
CA ILE A 239 -7.33 5.32 -13.87
C ILE A 239 -6.43 5.68 -12.70
N HIS A 240 -5.21 5.10 -12.67
CA HIS A 240 -4.29 5.24 -11.53
C HIS A 240 -2.84 5.45 -11.99
N PRO A 241 -2.53 6.56 -12.68
CA PRO A 241 -1.20 6.81 -13.29
C PRO A 241 -0.21 7.32 -12.24
N ALA A 242 -0.03 6.58 -11.17
CA ALA A 242 0.78 6.99 -10.02
C ALA A 242 2.27 7.10 -10.38
N ARG A 243 2.90 8.17 -9.92
CA ARG A 243 4.36 8.39 -10.07
C ARG A 243 5.19 7.54 -9.13
N LYS A 244 4.60 7.12 -8.03
CA LYS A 244 5.23 6.25 -7.02
C LYS A 244 4.14 5.60 -6.15
N GLU A 245 3.98 4.29 -6.25
CA GLU A 245 3.01 3.54 -5.45
C GLU A 245 3.62 2.21 -5.01
N PRO A 246 3.94 2.02 -3.73
CA PRO A 246 4.60 0.82 -3.23
C PRO A 246 3.90 -0.48 -3.59
N PHE A 247 2.59 -0.53 -3.45
CA PHE A 247 1.79 -1.66 -3.90
C PHE A 247 0.59 -1.23 -4.73
N GLY A 248 -0.31 -0.38 -4.21
CA GLY A 248 -1.51 0.04 -4.91
C GLY A 248 -2.68 -0.91 -4.68
N MET A 249 -3.11 -1.03 -3.42
CA MET A 249 -4.27 -1.86 -3.03
C MET A 249 -5.48 -1.62 -3.92
N VAL A 250 -5.74 -0.36 -4.27
CA VAL A 250 -6.88 0.05 -5.09
C VAL A 250 -6.89 -0.62 -6.47
N VAL A 251 -5.72 -0.91 -7.04
CA VAL A 251 -5.60 -1.64 -8.32
C VAL A 251 -6.06 -3.09 -8.15
N ALA A 252 -5.62 -3.76 -7.10
CA ALA A 252 -6.05 -5.11 -6.79
C ALA A 252 -7.55 -5.16 -6.46
N GLU A 253 -8.07 -4.19 -5.70
CA GLU A 253 -9.49 -4.05 -5.38
C GLU A 253 -10.34 -3.86 -6.65
N ALA A 254 -9.95 -2.95 -7.55
CA ALA A 254 -10.63 -2.73 -8.82
C ALA A 254 -10.68 -4.01 -9.68
N ARG A 255 -9.54 -4.71 -9.79
CA ARG A 255 -9.48 -5.97 -10.55
C ARG A 255 -10.35 -7.07 -9.93
N TYR A 256 -10.43 -7.09 -8.61
CA TYR A 256 -11.35 -7.99 -7.91
C TYR A 256 -12.80 -7.76 -8.33
N HIS A 257 -13.21 -6.52 -8.45
CA HIS A 257 -14.55 -6.16 -8.90
C HIS A 257 -14.72 -6.20 -10.43
N GLY A 258 -13.71 -6.71 -11.16
CA GLY A 258 -13.76 -6.82 -12.63
C GLY A 258 -13.62 -5.47 -13.34
N VAL A 259 -13.26 -4.40 -12.64
CA VAL A 259 -13.02 -3.08 -13.25
C VAL A 259 -11.68 -3.10 -13.98
N LYS A 260 -11.66 -2.69 -15.24
CA LYS A 260 -10.43 -2.58 -16.03
C LYS A 260 -9.51 -1.54 -15.42
N VAL A 261 -8.19 -1.69 -15.60
CA VAL A 261 -7.22 -0.80 -14.96
C VAL A 261 -6.25 -0.19 -15.96
N LEU A 262 -6.19 1.12 -16.00
CA LEU A 262 -5.16 1.89 -16.68
C LEU A 262 -4.26 2.52 -15.61
N THR A 263 -3.01 2.10 -15.53
CA THR A 263 -2.11 2.47 -14.44
C THR A 263 -0.69 2.76 -14.95
N SER A 264 0.22 3.06 -14.02
CA SER A 264 1.63 3.23 -14.36
C SER A 264 2.47 2.01 -13.94
N SER A 265 3.64 1.86 -14.60
CA SER A 265 4.67 0.88 -14.25
C SER A 265 5.27 1.10 -12.84
N LYS A 266 5.00 2.25 -12.20
CA LYS A 266 5.49 2.60 -10.86
C LYS A 266 4.56 2.12 -9.73
N VAL A 267 3.61 1.25 -10.05
CA VAL A 267 2.65 0.65 -9.12
C VAL A 267 3.03 -0.81 -8.85
N GLY A 268 3.29 -1.16 -7.60
CA GLY A 268 3.80 -2.48 -7.24
C GLY A 268 2.89 -3.64 -7.60
N SER A 269 1.57 -3.48 -7.52
CA SER A 269 0.61 -4.54 -7.83
C SER A 269 0.53 -4.92 -9.32
N VAL A 270 1.16 -4.15 -10.21
CA VAL A 270 1.29 -4.52 -11.64
C VAL A 270 2.01 -5.87 -11.80
N GLU A 271 2.95 -6.20 -10.91
CA GLU A 271 3.69 -7.46 -10.95
C GLU A 271 2.84 -8.72 -10.71
N LEU A 272 1.60 -8.56 -10.23
CA LEU A 272 0.66 -9.67 -10.05
C LEU A 272 0.09 -10.18 -11.38
N GLY A 273 0.36 -9.51 -12.49
CA GLY A 273 -0.02 -9.96 -13.83
C GLY A 273 -1.52 -10.01 -14.07
N PHE A 274 -2.28 -9.07 -13.52
CA PHE A 274 -3.72 -8.99 -13.71
C PHE A 274 -4.11 -8.91 -15.18
N ARG A 275 -5.22 -9.61 -15.54
CA ARG A 275 -5.90 -9.40 -16.82
C ARG A 275 -6.50 -7.99 -16.86
N ASP A 276 -6.84 -7.51 -18.03
CA ASP A 276 -7.48 -6.19 -18.20
C ASP A 276 -6.80 -5.06 -17.42
N LEU A 277 -5.47 -5.14 -17.34
CA LEU A 277 -4.61 -4.11 -16.78
C LEU A 277 -3.57 -3.72 -17.82
N VAL A 278 -3.46 -2.42 -18.08
CA VAL A 278 -2.40 -1.84 -18.89
C VAL A 278 -1.60 -0.85 -18.06
N ALA A 279 -0.28 -1.01 -18.07
CA ALA A 279 0.64 -0.13 -17.36
C ALA A 279 1.61 0.56 -18.33
N LEU A 280 1.78 1.88 -18.16
CA LEU A 280 2.70 2.71 -18.93
C LEU A 280 3.66 3.45 -18.00
N GLU A 281 4.78 3.96 -18.53
CA GLU A 281 5.59 4.90 -17.77
C GLU A 281 4.79 6.19 -17.53
N PRO A 282 4.86 6.79 -16.32
CA PRO A 282 4.12 8.03 -16.02
C PRO A 282 4.45 9.17 -16.99
N GLU A 283 5.67 9.16 -17.54
CA GLU A 283 6.19 10.15 -18.49
C GLU A 283 5.83 9.85 -19.96
N SER A 284 5.11 8.75 -20.22
CA SER A 284 4.64 8.44 -21.58
C SER A 284 3.74 9.54 -22.13
N PRO A 285 3.82 9.83 -23.43
CA PRO A 285 2.95 10.82 -24.07
C PRO A 285 1.46 10.52 -23.87
N ILE A 286 0.62 11.53 -23.74
CA ILE A 286 -0.82 11.39 -23.55
C ILE A 286 -1.47 10.51 -24.63
N CYS A 287 -1.01 10.63 -25.89
CA CYS A 287 -1.53 9.82 -26.98
C CYS A 287 -1.30 8.29 -26.79
N GLU A 288 -0.26 7.89 -26.05
CA GLU A 288 -0.04 6.47 -25.72
C GLU A 288 -1.01 5.99 -24.66
N TRP A 289 -1.33 6.83 -23.67
CA TRP A 289 -2.35 6.54 -22.66
C TRP A 289 -3.72 6.40 -23.29
N VAL A 290 -4.08 7.25 -24.26
CA VAL A 290 -5.33 7.16 -25.00
C VAL A 290 -5.39 5.86 -25.80
N LYS A 291 -4.35 5.53 -26.57
CA LYS A 291 -4.28 4.26 -27.34
C LYS A 291 -4.34 3.03 -26.41
N ALA A 292 -3.71 3.08 -25.26
CA ALA A 292 -3.76 2.01 -24.27
C ALA A 292 -5.18 1.81 -23.73
N LEU A 293 -5.88 2.90 -23.45
CA LEU A 293 -7.29 2.87 -23.04
C LEU A 293 -8.19 2.26 -24.12
N GLU A 294 -8.03 2.69 -25.37
CA GLU A 294 -8.80 2.17 -26.49
C GLU A 294 -8.62 0.66 -26.63
N ARG A 295 -7.40 0.16 -26.58
CA ARG A 295 -7.10 -1.28 -26.58
C ARG A 295 -7.74 -2.00 -25.39
N LEU A 296 -7.60 -1.44 -24.19
CA LEU A 296 -8.14 -2.00 -22.95
C LEU A 296 -9.69 -2.12 -23.02
N THR A 297 -10.34 -1.21 -23.72
CA THR A 297 -11.82 -1.15 -23.81
C THR A 297 -12.40 -1.74 -25.09
N ALA A 298 -11.57 -2.17 -26.06
CA ALA A 298 -12.00 -2.74 -27.33
C ALA A 298 -12.67 -4.12 -27.18
N ASP A 299 -12.20 -4.97 -26.28
CA ASP A 299 -12.60 -6.38 -26.13
C ASP A 299 -13.94 -6.60 -25.42
N GLY A 300 -14.85 -5.63 -25.49
CA GLY A 300 -16.17 -5.79 -24.90
C GLY A 300 -16.14 -6.01 -23.39
N ASP A 301 -17.30 -6.25 -22.82
CA ASP A 301 -17.52 -6.15 -21.39
C ASP A 301 -17.58 -7.53 -20.71
N LYS A 302 -16.52 -8.30 -20.81
CA LYS A 302 -16.36 -9.47 -19.96
C LYS A 302 -15.64 -9.05 -18.68
N ARG A 303 -16.41 -8.65 -17.67
CA ARG A 303 -15.88 -8.43 -16.33
C ARG A 303 -15.47 -9.78 -15.73
N LEU A 304 -14.23 -10.14 -15.95
CA LEU A 304 -13.62 -11.30 -15.30
C LEU A 304 -12.85 -10.82 -14.09
N SER A 305 -13.25 -11.27 -12.91
CA SER A 305 -12.41 -11.13 -11.73
C SER A 305 -11.16 -11.99 -11.87
N ASP A 306 -10.02 -11.46 -11.49
CA ASP A 306 -8.81 -12.25 -11.42
C ASP A 306 -8.84 -13.19 -10.21
N CYS A 307 -8.12 -14.32 -10.29
CA CYS A 307 -7.86 -15.15 -9.11
C CYS A 307 -6.95 -14.37 -8.17
N LEU A 308 -7.43 -14.13 -6.96
CA LEU A 308 -6.86 -13.11 -6.12
C LEU A 308 -6.04 -13.67 -4.98
N TRP A 309 -5.00 -12.92 -4.65
CA TRP A 309 -4.23 -13.07 -3.45
C TRP A 309 -4.98 -12.47 -2.25
N THR A 310 -5.45 -13.33 -1.36
CA THR A 310 -6.26 -12.93 -0.19
C THR A 310 -5.41 -12.73 1.06
N TRP A 311 -5.99 -12.11 2.09
CA TRP A 311 -5.36 -12.04 3.41
C TRP A 311 -5.13 -13.43 4.03
N SER A 312 -5.98 -14.41 3.69
CA SER A 312 -5.82 -15.81 4.11
C SER A 312 -4.58 -16.45 3.48
N ASP A 313 -4.33 -16.19 2.18
CA ASP A 313 -3.14 -16.68 1.48
C ASP A 313 -1.87 -16.06 2.08
N LEU A 314 -1.90 -14.76 2.35
CA LEU A 314 -0.78 -14.07 3.01
C LEU A 314 -0.53 -14.62 4.42
N ALA A 315 -1.58 -14.88 5.20
CA ALA A 315 -1.45 -15.47 6.52
C ALA A 315 -0.85 -16.89 6.46
N SER A 316 -1.27 -17.69 5.48
CA SER A 316 -0.73 -19.02 5.22
C SER A 316 0.76 -18.97 4.86
N LEU A 317 1.16 -17.99 4.03
CA LEU A 317 2.57 -17.76 3.69
C LEU A 317 3.40 -17.33 4.91
N HIS A 318 2.86 -16.49 5.78
CA HIS A 318 3.52 -16.12 7.03
C HIS A 318 3.74 -17.35 7.92
N LYS A 319 2.70 -18.15 8.12
CA LYS A 319 2.73 -19.34 8.97
C LYS A 319 3.68 -20.42 8.44
N SER A 320 3.64 -20.68 7.13
CA SER A 320 4.41 -21.78 6.53
C SER A 320 5.87 -21.43 6.22
N THR A 321 6.15 -20.17 5.96
CA THR A 321 7.46 -19.75 5.41
C THR A 321 8.14 -18.69 6.25
N PHE A 322 7.54 -17.51 6.43
CA PHE A 322 8.27 -16.39 7.01
C PHE A 322 8.54 -16.56 8.50
N TYR A 323 7.57 -16.99 9.29
CA TYR A 323 7.76 -17.21 10.72
C TYR A 323 8.72 -18.36 11.06
N PRO A 324 8.65 -19.53 10.41
CA PRO A 324 9.66 -20.57 10.61
C PRO A 324 11.09 -20.15 10.30
N ILE A 325 11.30 -19.36 9.23
CA ILE A 325 12.62 -18.83 8.87
C ILE A 325 13.13 -17.89 9.98
N ALA A 326 12.33 -16.90 10.36
CA ALA A 326 12.72 -15.95 11.40
C ALA A 326 12.96 -16.62 12.76
N SER A 327 12.20 -17.65 13.10
CA SER A 327 12.38 -18.41 14.35
C SER A 327 13.67 -19.24 14.37
N ARG A 328 14.08 -19.83 13.23
CA ARG A 328 15.35 -20.60 13.12
C ARG A 328 16.57 -19.68 13.33
N GLU A 329 16.53 -18.48 12.82
CA GLU A 329 17.62 -17.50 13.01
C GLU A 329 17.75 -17.07 14.48
N LEU A 330 16.63 -16.98 15.22
CA LEU A 330 16.65 -16.73 16.67
C LEU A 330 17.36 -17.81 17.49
N THR A 331 17.28 -19.07 17.05
CA THR A 331 17.92 -20.18 17.73
C THR A 331 19.41 -20.30 17.42
N LYS A 332 19.89 -19.81 16.29
CA LYS A 332 21.30 -19.79 15.90
C LYS A 332 22.11 -18.66 16.56
N SER A 333 21.46 -17.58 16.96
CA SER A 333 22.11 -16.42 17.56
C SER A 333 22.37 -16.56 19.08
N LYS A 334 22.15 -17.74 19.63
CA LYS A 334 22.47 -18.15 21.00
C LYS A 334 23.67 -19.11 21.01
#